data_f3a5546b5233e44fe6278de624233583
#
_entry.id   f3a5546b5233e44fe6278de624233583
#
_cell.length_a   1.000
_cell.length_b   1.000
_cell.length_c   1.000
_cell.angle_alpha   90.00
_cell.angle_beta   90.00
_cell.angle_gamma   90.00
#
_symmetry.space_group_name_H-M   'P 1'
#
loop_
_entity.id
_entity.type
_entity.pdbx_description
1 polymer ?
#
loop_
_entity_poly.entity_id
_entity_poly.type
_entity_poly.pdbx_seq_one_letter_code
_entity_poly.pdbx_strand_id
1 'polypeptide(L)'
;NPEKHAEKATAANKAYSGEWKGIVRMLKYWNNNPKHGEKPVKPSFLLEVMALDCLHGGWGGRFDYEFQGLFATLANRIHDTWPDPAGLGPPVSNSMDAARKARAKSLLEAAAREAALAINLARQGKNGEALDAWRALFGPKFPKS
;
A
#
# COMPACT_ATOMS: atom_id res chain seq x y z
N ASN A 1 -3.22 15.38 9.12
CA ASN A 1 -4.21 16.30 8.58
C ASN A 1 -4.92 15.66 7.38
N PRO A 2 -6.24 15.37 7.50
CA PRO A 2 -6.98 14.70 6.43
C PRO A 2 -7.03 15.50 5.14
N GLU A 3 -7.11 16.81 5.23
CA GLU A 3 -7.11 17.67 4.05
C GLU A 3 -5.81 17.54 3.28
N LYS A 4 -4.70 17.53 3.98
CA LYS A 4 -3.40 17.35 3.33
C LYS A 4 -3.25 15.97 2.73
N HIS A 5 -3.84 14.95 3.35
CA HIS A 5 -3.86 13.63 2.77
C HIS A 5 -4.69 13.59 1.49
N ALA A 6 -5.87 14.19 1.53
CA ALA A 6 -6.71 14.27 0.35
C ALA A 6 -6.05 15.09 -0.74
N GLU A 7 -5.42 16.19 -0.38
CA GLU A 7 -4.67 17.00 -1.33
C GLU A 7 -3.49 16.24 -1.92
N LYS A 8 -2.77 15.48 -1.11
CA LYS A 8 -1.68 14.66 -1.61
C LYS A 8 -2.19 13.56 -2.52
N ALA A 9 -3.27 12.89 -2.13
CA ALA A 9 -3.90 11.90 -2.99
C ALA A 9 -4.37 12.53 -4.29
N THR A 10 -4.91 13.75 -4.24
CA THR A 10 -5.32 14.47 -5.43
C THR A 10 -4.13 14.95 -6.25
N ALA A 11 -3.10 15.43 -5.59
CA ALA A 11 -1.92 15.94 -6.28
C ALA A 11 -1.07 14.84 -6.87
N ALA A 12 -1.10 13.62 -6.33
CA ALA A 12 -0.52 12.47 -6.99
C ALA A 12 -1.14 12.29 -8.36
N ASN A 13 -2.39 12.66 -8.48
CA ASN A 13 -3.07 12.60 -9.76
C ASN A 13 -2.55 13.61 -10.75
N LYS A 14 -2.05 14.73 -10.24
CA LYS A 14 -1.55 15.78 -11.13
C LYS A 14 -0.12 15.54 -11.50
N ALA A 15 0.68 15.32 -10.52
CA ALA A 15 2.12 15.25 -10.68
C ALA A 15 2.66 13.95 -10.23
N TYR A 16 1.86 12.93 -10.16
CA TYR A 16 2.30 11.61 -9.79
C TYR A 16 3.45 11.58 -8.76
N SER A 17 4.51 12.36 -9.05
CA SER A 17 5.67 12.48 -8.20
C SER A 17 5.39 13.15 -6.86
N GLY A 18 4.42 14.02 -6.79
CA GLY A 18 4.06 14.70 -5.55
C GLY A 18 3.45 13.78 -4.53
N GLU A 19 2.70 12.77 -4.99
CA GLU A 19 2.00 11.89 -4.09
C GLU A 19 2.59 10.54 -3.99
N TRP A 20 3.56 10.27 -4.82
CA TRP A 20 4.39 9.11 -4.69
C TRP A 20 4.87 8.93 -3.25
N LYS A 21 5.37 10.01 -2.65
CA LYS A 21 5.87 9.96 -1.26
C LYS A 21 4.78 9.62 -0.26
N GLY A 22 3.59 10.17 -0.46
CA GLY A 22 2.45 9.89 0.40
C GLY A 22 1.98 8.46 0.29
N ILE A 23 1.90 7.94 -0.94
CA ILE A 23 1.50 6.56 -1.20
C ILE A 23 2.49 5.59 -0.57
N VAL A 24 3.78 5.82 -0.77
CA VAL A 24 4.83 4.98 -0.20
C VAL A 24 4.77 5.02 1.33
N ARG A 25 4.54 6.19 1.90
CA ARG A 25 4.41 6.33 3.35
C ARG A 25 3.26 5.46 3.88
N MET A 26 2.13 5.48 3.21
CA MET A 26 0.98 4.67 3.62
C MET A 26 1.27 3.18 3.50
N LEU A 27 1.93 2.77 2.43
CA LEU A 27 2.34 1.37 2.29
C LEU A 27 3.29 0.96 3.40
N LYS A 28 4.20 1.83 3.79
CA LYS A 28 5.12 1.56 4.90
C LYS A 28 4.38 1.49 6.23
N TYR A 29 3.35 2.32 6.43
CA TYR A 29 2.50 2.22 7.62
C TYR A 29 1.87 0.83 7.70
N TRP A 30 1.31 0.35 6.60
CA TRP A 30 0.76 -0.99 6.53
C TRP A 30 1.82 -2.04 6.84
N ASN A 31 2.98 -1.92 6.23
CA ASN A 31 4.08 -2.89 6.38
C ASN A 31 4.60 -2.94 7.82
N ASN A 32 4.56 -1.81 8.51
CA ASN A 32 5.02 -1.69 9.88
C ASN A 32 3.89 -1.86 10.92
N ASN A 33 2.68 -2.16 10.47
CA ASN A 33 1.55 -2.32 11.37
C ASN A 33 1.85 -3.45 12.36
N PRO A 34 1.80 -3.18 13.68
CA PRO A 34 2.15 -4.18 14.69
C PRO A 34 1.34 -5.47 14.61
N LYS A 35 0.14 -5.43 14.03
CA LYS A 35 -0.69 -6.65 13.91
C LYS A 35 -0.03 -7.74 13.06
N HIS A 36 0.92 -7.39 12.20
CA HIS A 36 1.61 -8.39 11.39
C HIS A 36 2.68 -9.15 12.17
N GLY A 37 3.18 -8.60 13.27
CA GLY A 37 4.37 -9.11 13.93
C GLY A 37 5.60 -8.75 13.11
N GLU A 38 6.10 -9.68 12.34
CA GLU A 38 7.20 -9.41 11.41
C GLU A 38 6.67 -8.70 10.16
N LYS A 39 7.45 -7.76 9.65
CA LYS A 39 7.08 -7.02 8.43
C LYS A 39 6.82 -7.98 7.29
N PRO A 40 5.68 -7.84 6.60
CA PRO A 40 5.38 -8.69 5.45
C PRO A 40 6.40 -8.58 4.32
N VAL A 41 6.90 -7.39 4.04
CA VAL A 41 7.84 -7.14 2.95
C VAL A 41 9.14 -6.58 3.51
N LYS A 42 10.24 -7.26 3.21
CA LYS A 42 11.60 -6.87 3.60
C LYS A 42 12.54 -6.95 2.41
N PRO A 43 13.34 -5.92 2.17
CA PRO A 43 13.33 -4.64 2.87
C PRO A 43 12.11 -3.81 2.47
N SER A 44 11.81 -2.78 3.26
CA SER A 44 10.71 -1.86 2.93
C SER A 44 10.92 -1.22 1.56
N PHE A 45 12.16 -1.08 1.14
CA PHE A 45 12.51 -0.55 -0.17
C PHE A 45 11.86 -1.36 -1.31
N LEU A 46 11.65 -2.65 -1.11
CA LEU A 46 10.97 -3.47 -2.11
C LEU A 46 9.55 -2.97 -2.39
N LEU A 47 8.85 -2.50 -1.35
CA LEU A 47 7.53 -1.89 -1.56
C LEU A 47 7.62 -0.64 -2.43
N GLU A 48 8.65 0.16 -2.25
CA GLU A 48 8.83 1.36 -3.08
C GLU A 48 9.08 0.98 -4.55
N VAL A 49 9.91 -0.02 -4.77
CA VAL A 49 10.23 -0.51 -6.13
C VAL A 49 8.97 -1.04 -6.81
N MET A 50 8.21 -1.87 -6.09
CA MET A 50 6.97 -2.45 -6.63
C MET A 50 5.93 -1.38 -6.89
N ALA A 51 5.74 -0.46 -5.95
CA ALA A 51 4.74 0.59 -6.09
C ALA A 51 5.05 1.53 -7.24
N LEU A 52 6.32 1.82 -7.47
CA LEU A 52 6.72 2.66 -8.58
C LEU A 52 6.25 2.08 -9.91
N ASP A 53 6.43 0.78 -10.08
CA ASP A 53 5.99 0.11 -11.30
C ASP A 53 4.48 -0.06 -11.37
N CYS A 54 3.85 -0.44 -10.25
CA CYS A 54 2.41 -0.67 -10.20
C CYS A 54 1.60 0.61 -10.37
N LEU A 55 2.17 1.76 -10.02
CA LEU A 55 1.52 3.06 -10.17
C LEU A 55 1.87 3.75 -11.48
N HIS A 56 2.52 3.03 -12.38
CA HIS A 56 2.97 3.59 -13.66
C HIS A 56 1.85 4.22 -14.49
N GLY A 57 0.64 3.71 -14.37
CA GLY A 57 -0.51 4.25 -15.10
C GLY A 57 -1.14 5.49 -14.48
N GLY A 58 -0.59 5.98 -13.38
CA GLY A 58 -1.10 7.15 -12.67
C GLY A 58 -1.98 6.78 -11.49
N TRP A 59 -2.55 7.81 -10.89
CA TRP A 59 -3.37 7.68 -9.69
C TRP A 59 -4.73 8.35 -9.97
N GLY A 60 -5.81 7.59 -9.80
CA GLY A 60 -7.13 8.00 -10.30
C GLY A 60 -7.92 8.99 -9.47
N GLY A 61 -7.43 9.42 -8.32
CA GLY A 61 -8.10 10.44 -7.52
C GLY A 61 -9.00 9.92 -6.40
N ARG A 62 -9.31 8.64 -6.41
CA ARG A 62 -10.10 8.01 -5.35
C ARG A 62 -9.17 7.19 -4.49
N PHE A 63 -8.68 7.81 -3.42
CA PHE A 63 -7.73 7.21 -2.48
C PHE A 63 -8.15 5.80 -2.07
N ASP A 64 -9.40 5.63 -1.66
CA ASP A 64 -9.92 4.34 -1.19
C ASP A 64 -9.86 3.25 -2.26
N TYR A 65 -10.40 3.53 -3.44
CA TYR A 65 -10.42 2.56 -4.53
C TYR A 65 -9.01 2.27 -5.06
N GLU A 66 -8.19 3.31 -5.11
CA GLU A 66 -6.81 3.16 -5.62
C GLU A 66 -5.97 2.28 -4.71
N PHE A 67 -6.09 2.45 -3.38
CA PHE A 67 -5.37 1.57 -2.46
C PHE A 67 -5.87 0.14 -2.50
N GLN A 68 -7.17 -0.07 -2.65
CA GLN A 68 -7.69 -1.42 -2.81
C GLN A 68 -7.05 -2.09 -4.03
N GLY A 69 -7.05 -1.41 -5.16
CA GLY A 69 -6.44 -1.92 -6.39
C GLY A 69 -4.94 -2.13 -6.27
N LEU A 70 -4.26 -1.20 -5.61
CA LEU A 70 -2.82 -1.30 -5.41
C LEU A 70 -2.46 -2.53 -4.59
N PHE A 71 -3.14 -2.76 -3.47
CA PHE A 71 -2.88 -3.96 -2.65
C PHE A 71 -3.10 -5.24 -3.45
N ALA A 72 -4.15 -5.31 -4.24
CA ALA A 72 -4.42 -6.48 -5.09
C ALA A 72 -3.31 -6.69 -6.13
N THR A 73 -2.87 -5.61 -6.76
CA THR A 73 -1.79 -5.66 -7.74
C THR A 73 -0.47 -6.09 -7.11
N LEU A 74 -0.15 -5.53 -5.94
CA LEU A 74 1.06 -5.92 -5.22
C LEU A 74 1.03 -7.41 -4.85
N ALA A 75 -0.14 -7.91 -4.42
CA ALA A 75 -0.30 -9.33 -4.10
C ALA A 75 -0.03 -10.21 -5.31
N ASN A 76 -0.54 -9.81 -6.47
CA ASN A 76 -0.37 -10.57 -7.69
C ASN A 76 1.08 -10.57 -8.20
N ARG A 77 1.85 -9.55 -7.85
CA ARG A 77 3.19 -9.36 -8.39
C ARG A 77 4.32 -9.59 -7.39
N ILE A 78 4.02 -9.98 -6.16
CA ILE A 78 5.05 -10.16 -5.13
C ILE A 78 6.06 -11.24 -5.49
N HIS A 79 5.67 -12.24 -6.28
CA HIS A 79 6.56 -13.31 -6.70
C HIS A 79 7.44 -12.96 -7.90
N ASP A 80 7.19 -11.82 -8.54
CA ASP A 80 8.01 -11.38 -9.66
C ASP A 80 9.42 -11.04 -9.19
N THR A 81 10.35 -11.00 -10.13
CA THR A 81 11.70 -10.52 -9.86
C THR A 81 11.73 -9.01 -9.96
N TRP A 82 12.17 -8.35 -8.91
CA TRP A 82 12.23 -6.89 -8.86
C TRP A 82 13.68 -6.43 -8.85
N PRO A 83 14.18 -5.90 -9.97
CA PRO A 83 15.57 -5.50 -10.08
C PRO A 83 15.87 -4.27 -9.23
N ASP A 84 17.14 -4.12 -8.86
CA ASP A 84 17.61 -2.90 -8.22
C ASP A 84 17.48 -1.74 -9.21
N PRO A 85 16.73 -0.67 -8.88
CA PRO A 85 16.56 0.45 -9.79
C PRO A 85 17.86 1.14 -10.20
N ALA A 86 18.86 1.06 -9.33
CA ALA A 86 20.18 1.63 -9.63
C ALA A 86 21.01 0.73 -10.52
N GLY A 87 20.62 -0.53 -10.70
CA GLY A 87 21.36 -1.48 -11.51
C GLY A 87 22.70 -1.88 -10.95
N LEU A 88 22.94 -1.66 -9.66
CA LEU A 88 24.25 -1.87 -9.04
C LEU A 88 24.37 -3.17 -8.25
N GLY A 89 23.28 -3.87 -8.05
CA GLY A 89 23.30 -5.09 -7.25
C GLY A 89 22.31 -6.11 -7.74
N PRO A 90 22.14 -7.21 -6.98
CA PRO A 90 21.15 -8.23 -7.30
C PRO A 90 19.73 -7.69 -7.18
N PRO A 91 18.74 -8.37 -7.74
CA PRO A 91 17.34 -7.96 -7.57
C PRO A 91 16.97 -7.78 -6.10
N VAL A 92 16.24 -6.71 -5.81
CA VAL A 92 15.79 -6.40 -4.45
C VAL A 92 14.93 -7.53 -3.88
N SER A 93 14.15 -8.19 -4.75
CA SER A 93 13.29 -9.30 -4.37
C SER A 93 14.05 -10.55 -3.91
N ASN A 94 15.36 -10.64 -4.17
CA ASN A 94 16.15 -11.78 -3.72
C ASN A 94 16.27 -11.88 -2.20
N SER A 95 15.98 -10.80 -1.49
CA SER A 95 16.00 -10.79 -0.02
C SER A 95 14.86 -11.59 0.61
N MET A 96 13.86 -11.97 -0.18
CA MET A 96 12.72 -12.74 0.31
C MET A 96 12.69 -14.13 -0.33
N ASP A 97 12.66 -15.16 0.50
CA ASP A 97 12.49 -16.53 0.00
C ASP A 97 11.04 -16.80 -0.38
N ALA A 98 10.75 -17.97 -0.94
CA ALA A 98 9.42 -18.32 -1.41
C ALA A 98 8.38 -18.32 -0.29
N ALA A 99 8.75 -18.76 0.92
CA ALA A 99 7.83 -18.79 2.05
C ALA A 99 7.46 -17.36 2.49
N ARG A 100 8.44 -16.47 2.51
CA ARG A 100 8.21 -15.07 2.85
C ARG A 100 7.34 -14.36 1.81
N LYS A 101 7.56 -14.65 0.54
CA LYS A 101 6.74 -14.10 -0.54
C LYS A 101 5.30 -14.61 -0.44
N ALA A 102 5.10 -15.88 -0.13
CA ALA A 102 3.76 -16.44 0.04
C ALA A 102 3.03 -15.78 1.22
N ARG A 103 3.73 -15.55 2.32
CA ARG A 103 3.15 -14.85 3.48
C ARG A 103 2.79 -13.41 3.11
N ALA A 104 3.70 -12.71 2.43
CA ALA A 104 3.45 -11.34 2.00
C ALA A 104 2.23 -11.28 1.07
N LYS A 105 2.12 -12.23 0.14
CA LYS A 105 0.96 -12.30 -0.76
C LYS A 105 -0.33 -12.44 0.01
N SER A 106 -0.39 -13.35 0.98
CA SER A 106 -1.58 -13.54 1.80
C SER A 106 -1.97 -12.27 2.54
N LEU A 107 -0.98 -11.57 3.10
CA LEU A 107 -1.23 -10.34 3.85
C LEU A 107 -1.64 -9.18 2.93
N LEU A 108 -1.09 -9.12 1.72
CA LEU A 108 -1.50 -8.13 0.74
C LEU A 108 -2.92 -8.40 0.22
N GLU A 109 -3.27 -9.66 0.02
CA GLU A 109 -4.63 -10.04 -0.34
C GLU A 109 -5.61 -9.68 0.76
N ALA A 110 -5.23 -9.94 2.01
CA ALA A 110 -6.04 -9.54 3.16
C ALA A 110 -6.22 -8.02 3.21
N ALA A 111 -5.15 -7.27 2.91
CA ALA A 111 -5.21 -5.82 2.86
C ALA A 111 -6.22 -5.33 1.81
N ALA A 112 -6.23 -5.96 0.64
CA ALA A 112 -7.19 -5.62 -0.41
C ALA A 112 -8.63 -5.89 0.05
N ARG A 113 -8.87 -7.01 0.76
CA ARG A 113 -10.18 -7.32 1.31
C ARG A 113 -10.59 -6.33 2.40
N GLU A 114 -9.67 -5.95 3.26
CA GLU A 114 -9.92 -4.96 4.32
C GLU A 114 -10.25 -3.60 3.73
N ALA A 115 -9.55 -3.21 2.68
CA ALA A 115 -9.84 -1.97 1.95
C ALA A 115 -11.24 -2.03 1.34
N ALA A 116 -11.62 -3.17 0.73
CA ALA A 116 -12.95 -3.34 0.16
C ALA A 116 -14.04 -3.25 1.24
N LEU A 117 -13.77 -3.81 2.41
CA LEU A 117 -14.71 -3.70 3.54
C LEU A 117 -14.90 -2.24 3.96
N ALA A 118 -13.81 -1.50 4.09
CA ALA A 118 -13.88 -0.09 4.45
C ALA A 118 -14.69 0.71 3.42
N ILE A 119 -14.48 0.42 2.14
CA ILE A 119 -15.23 1.07 1.06
C ILE A 119 -16.73 0.76 1.20
N ASN A 120 -17.08 -0.50 1.45
CA ASN A 120 -18.48 -0.89 1.61
C ASN A 120 -19.13 -0.24 2.82
N LEU A 121 -18.42 -0.13 3.93
CA LEU A 121 -18.93 0.55 5.13
C LEU A 121 -19.23 2.02 4.83
N ALA A 122 -18.35 2.69 4.12
CA ALA A 122 -18.58 4.07 3.73
C ALA A 122 -19.79 4.22 2.81
N ARG A 123 -19.97 3.27 1.90
CA ARG A 123 -21.12 3.27 0.98
C ARG A 123 -22.44 3.10 1.73
N GLN A 124 -22.43 2.41 2.85
CA GLN A 124 -23.59 2.22 3.70
C GLN A 124 -23.82 3.41 4.66
N GLY A 125 -23.01 4.44 4.57
CA GLY A 125 -23.08 5.58 5.47
C GLY A 125 -22.42 5.36 6.81
N LYS A 126 -21.73 4.22 7.01
CA LYS A 126 -21.06 3.89 8.26
C LYS A 126 -19.63 4.45 8.26
N ASN A 127 -19.53 5.77 8.18
CA ASN A 127 -18.24 6.44 7.99
C ASN A 127 -17.27 6.24 9.16
N GLY A 128 -17.76 6.21 10.41
CA GLY A 128 -16.90 5.94 11.56
C GLY A 128 -16.31 4.55 11.52
N GLU A 129 -17.11 3.55 11.18
CA GLU A 129 -16.64 2.17 11.05
C GLU A 129 -15.67 2.02 9.89
N ALA A 130 -15.93 2.73 8.78
CA ALA A 130 -15.02 2.73 7.63
C ALA A 130 -13.66 3.30 8.02
N LEU A 131 -13.65 4.40 8.77
CA LEU A 131 -12.40 5.01 9.23
C LEU A 131 -11.64 4.07 10.16
N ASP A 132 -12.36 3.38 11.05
CA ASP A 132 -11.74 2.39 11.93
C ASP A 132 -11.11 1.25 11.13
N ALA A 133 -11.77 0.81 10.06
CA ALA A 133 -11.21 -0.23 9.19
C ALA A 133 -9.93 0.23 8.52
N TRP A 134 -9.88 1.47 8.03
CA TRP A 134 -8.66 2.03 7.45
C TRP A 134 -7.53 2.14 8.48
N ARG A 135 -7.86 2.54 9.72
CA ARG A 135 -6.87 2.61 10.80
C ARG A 135 -6.32 1.23 11.15
N ALA A 136 -7.18 0.24 11.17
CA ALA A 136 -6.74 -1.14 11.43
C ALA A 136 -5.79 -1.62 10.34
N LEU A 137 -6.03 -1.23 9.10
CA LEU A 137 -5.22 -1.63 7.96
C LEU A 137 -3.85 -0.96 7.96
N PHE A 138 -3.81 0.36 8.14
CA PHE A 138 -2.57 1.12 8.06
C PHE A 138 -1.84 1.23 9.39
N GLY A 139 -2.50 0.91 10.49
CA GLY A 139 -1.87 0.89 11.80
C GLY A 139 -1.93 2.23 12.53
N PRO A 140 -1.24 2.30 13.69
CA PRO A 140 -1.41 3.44 14.60
C PRO A 140 -0.90 4.77 14.06
N LYS A 141 -0.09 4.76 13.02
CA LYS A 141 0.42 5.99 12.41
C LYS A 141 -0.54 6.60 11.40
N PHE A 142 -1.61 5.88 11.07
CA PHE A 142 -2.62 6.43 10.17
C PHE A 142 -3.30 7.65 10.82
N PRO A 143 -3.45 8.77 10.09
CA PRO A 143 -4.04 9.98 10.67
C PRO A 143 -5.46 9.74 11.16
N LYS A 144 -5.79 10.32 12.31
CA LYS A 144 -7.09 10.10 12.94
C LYS A 144 -8.21 10.93 12.36
N SER A 145 -7.97 11.80 11.47
CA SER A 145 -9.07 12.57 10.83
C SER A 145 -8.55 13.66 9.94
#